data_8166db67a15e05d3f55d235022be7025
#
_entry.id   8166db67a15e05d3f55d235022be7025
#
_cell.length_a   1.000
_cell.length_b   1.000
_cell.length_c   1.000
_cell.angle_alpha   90.00
_cell.angle_beta   90.00
_cell.angle_gamma   90.00
#
_symmetry.space_group_name_H-M   'P 1'
#
loop_
_entity.id
_entity.type
_entity.pdbx_description
1 polymer ?
#
loop_
_entity_poly.entity_id
_entity_poly.type
_entity_poly.pdbx_seq_one_letter_code
_entity_poly.pdbx_strand_id
1 'polypeptide(L)'
;MKTVVLFDPGIRSLNKGDEIIMRSAEYELRRAGLLENSYVIHSATHAPVVTFYQNTVQNPRIRVYDNADLKLICGSNLLWKNLLKPRPVFNVNLWNCRPYRDSTLMGVGVGQADSRTNLYTKKLYSKILKKDALHSTRDDAAADFLTSLGYKAIDTGCPTMWRFTPDFCSGIPAGKAENVVFTLTDYGKDRQYDQMLINALKRHYKKIYFWIQGVFDLEYFESFENTDGIELIPPNVDAYSEVLSMPDIEYVGTRLHAGMFAMQHKKRTIILAIDNRVRDMKKVYDLHVIERKEIDKLDDMIESFLPTDIRLKQDNIDLWLSQFA
;
A
#
# COMPACT_ATOMS: atom_id res chain seq x y z
N MET A 1 -9.48 -20.12 -20.81
CA MET A 1 -8.82 -19.65 -19.58
C MET A 1 -8.09 -18.36 -19.92
N LYS A 2 -8.41 -17.26 -19.23
CA LYS A 2 -7.73 -15.96 -19.41
C LYS A 2 -6.34 -15.96 -18.75
N THR A 3 -5.41 -15.21 -19.29
CA THR A 3 -4.11 -14.93 -18.65
C THR A 3 -4.11 -13.51 -18.11
N VAL A 4 -3.92 -13.37 -16.81
CA VAL A 4 -3.87 -12.08 -16.12
C VAL A 4 -2.48 -11.86 -15.53
N VAL A 5 -1.87 -10.72 -15.81
CA VAL A 5 -0.58 -10.31 -15.24
C VAL A 5 -0.82 -9.20 -14.22
N LEU A 6 -0.42 -9.46 -12.99
CA LEU A 6 -0.42 -8.49 -11.90
C LEU A 6 1.02 -8.06 -11.64
N PHE A 7 1.33 -6.79 -11.90
CA PHE A 7 2.63 -6.22 -11.56
C PHE A 7 2.60 -5.82 -10.08
N ASP A 8 3.29 -6.64 -9.31
CA ASP A 8 3.22 -6.77 -7.86
C ASP A 8 4.32 -5.94 -7.18
N PRO A 9 3.96 -4.93 -6.39
CA PRO A 9 4.93 -4.13 -5.64
C PRO A 9 5.54 -4.87 -4.45
N GLY A 10 4.96 -5.97 -3.98
CA GLY A 10 5.49 -6.78 -2.88
C GLY A 10 6.71 -7.60 -3.26
N ILE A 11 6.88 -7.92 -4.56
CA ILE A 11 8.02 -8.71 -5.03
C ILE A 11 9.29 -7.86 -5.00
N ARG A 12 10.30 -8.32 -4.23
CA ARG A 12 11.58 -7.62 -3.98
C ARG A 12 11.43 -6.27 -3.27
N SER A 13 10.30 -6.01 -2.64
CA SER A 13 10.19 -4.88 -1.73
C SER A 13 10.95 -5.14 -0.42
N LEU A 14 11.53 -4.09 0.15
CA LEU A 14 12.12 -4.09 1.49
C LEU A 14 11.10 -3.71 2.58
N ASN A 15 9.81 -3.60 2.19
CA ASN A 15 8.72 -3.17 3.05
C ASN A 15 7.49 -4.05 2.82
N LYS A 16 7.06 -4.76 3.85
CA LYS A 16 5.88 -5.65 3.79
C LYS A 16 4.55 -4.92 3.58
N GLY A 17 4.53 -3.61 3.71
CA GLY A 17 3.38 -2.80 3.32
C GLY A 17 3.01 -2.92 1.84
N ASP A 18 3.99 -3.12 0.96
CA ASP A 18 3.74 -3.34 -0.47
C ASP A 18 3.09 -4.70 -0.74
N GLU A 19 3.44 -5.73 0.06
CA GLU A 19 2.77 -7.04 0.03
C GLU A 19 1.31 -6.92 0.50
N ILE A 20 1.03 -6.12 1.53
CA ILE A 20 -0.35 -5.82 1.97
C ILE A 20 -1.16 -5.15 0.86
N ILE A 21 -0.57 -4.19 0.14
CA ILE A 21 -1.21 -3.54 -1.00
C ILE A 21 -1.59 -4.58 -2.05
N MET A 22 -0.66 -5.48 -2.41
CA MET A 22 -0.91 -6.49 -3.43
C MET A 22 -1.97 -7.51 -3.01
N ARG A 23 -1.90 -8.02 -1.77
CA ARG A 23 -2.93 -8.92 -1.21
C ARG A 23 -4.32 -8.28 -1.25
N SER A 24 -4.40 -6.98 -0.94
CA SER A 24 -5.65 -6.24 -1.01
C SER A 24 -6.15 -6.07 -2.44
N ALA A 25 -5.26 -5.71 -3.37
CA ALA A 25 -5.61 -5.57 -4.78
C ALA A 25 -6.14 -6.90 -5.36
N GLU A 26 -5.44 -8.00 -5.10
CA GLU A 26 -5.86 -9.33 -5.57
C GLU A 26 -7.19 -9.76 -4.96
N TYR A 27 -7.40 -9.49 -3.66
CA TYR A 27 -8.70 -9.77 -3.01
C TYR A 27 -9.85 -9.02 -3.71
N GLU A 28 -9.67 -7.74 -3.99
CA GLU A 28 -10.71 -6.93 -4.64
C GLU A 28 -10.96 -7.36 -6.10
N LEU A 29 -9.92 -7.75 -6.83
CA LEU A 29 -10.05 -8.30 -8.19
C LEU A 29 -10.78 -9.64 -8.19
N ARG A 30 -10.52 -10.51 -7.20
CA ARG A 30 -11.27 -11.77 -7.03
C ARG A 30 -12.72 -11.51 -6.68
N ARG A 31 -12.99 -10.59 -5.76
CA ARG A 31 -14.35 -10.18 -5.37
C ARG A 31 -15.14 -9.63 -6.55
N ALA A 32 -14.47 -8.93 -7.47
CA ALA A 32 -15.07 -8.42 -8.71
C ALA A 32 -15.18 -9.47 -9.84
N GLY A 33 -14.80 -10.73 -9.61
CA GLY A 33 -14.85 -11.81 -10.61
C GLY A 33 -13.77 -11.71 -11.70
N LEU A 34 -12.85 -10.75 -11.64
CA LEU A 34 -11.86 -10.50 -12.69
C LEU A 34 -10.75 -11.55 -12.77
N LEU A 35 -10.57 -12.34 -11.72
CA LEU A 35 -9.57 -13.42 -11.67
C LEU A 35 -10.20 -14.81 -11.79
N GLU A 36 -11.51 -14.93 -11.96
CA GLU A 36 -12.17 -16.21 -12.12
C GLU A 36 -11.72 -16.91 -13.41
N ASN A 37 -11.45 -18.20 -13.32
CA ASN A 37 -10.99 -19.03 -14.46
C ASN A 37 -9.74 -18.45 -15.16
N SER A 38 -8.89 -17.71 -14.43
CA SER A 38 -7.70 -17.08 -14.97
C SER A 38 -6.42 -17.74 -14.48
N TYR A 39 -5.41 -17.77 -15.37
CA TYR A 39 -4.03 -18.02 -14.98
C TYR A 39 -3.39 -16.69 -14.55
N VAL A 40 -3.16 -16.52 -13.26
CA VAL A 40 -2.62 -15.27 -12.70
C VAL A 40 -1.11 -15.36 -12.59
N ILE A 41 -0.42 -14.36 -13.11
CA ILE A 41 1.05 -14.23 -13.05
C ILE A 41 1.39 -12.98 -12.24
N HIS A 42 2.13 -13.16 -11.15
CA HIS A 42 2.73 -12.05 -10.41
C HIS A 42 4.10 -11.72 -10.97
N SER A 43 4.35 -10.44 -11.21
CA SER A 43 5.61 -9.93 -11.76
C SER A 43 6.06 -8.68 -11.03
N ALA A 44 7.36 -8.57 -10.76
CA ALA A 44 7.91 -7.49 -9.94
C ALA A 44 7.74 -6.11 -10.57
N THR A 45 7.49 -5.08 -9.74
CA THR A 45 7.66 -3.66 -10.10
C THR A 45 8.99 -3.09 -9.62
N HIS A 46 9.52 -3.61 -8.51
CA HIS A 46 10.77 -3.17 -7.86
C HIS A 46 12.04 -3.81 -8.46
N ALA A 47 11.88 -4.65 -9.48
CA ALA A 47 12.98 -5.26 -10.23
C ALA A 47 12.58 -5.44 -11.70
N PRO A 48 13.54 -5.55 -12.62
CA PRO A 48 13.24 -5.91 -14.00
C PRO A 48 12.50 -7.26 -14.08
N VAL A 49 11.38 -7.31 -14.81
CA VAL A 49 10.62 -8.55 -15.06
C VAL A 49 11.44 -9.51 -15.94
N VAL A 50 12.20 -8.94 -16.88
CA VAL A 50 13.01 -9.68 -17.84
C VAL A 50 14.35 -9.01 -18.02
N THR A 51 15.35 -9.81 -18.36
CA THR A 51 16.66 -9.30 -18.77
C THR A 51 16.60 -8.72 -20.19
N PHE A 52 17.61 -7.93 -20.58
CA PHE A 52 17.72 -7.38 -21.93
C PHE A 52 17.65 -8.48 -23.01
N TYR A 53 18.35 -9.59 -22.81
CA TYR A 53 18.37 -10.72 -23.76
C TYR A 53 17.01 -11.39 -23.92
N GLN A 54 16.23 -11.47 -22.85
CA GLN A 54 14.88 -12.03 -22.91
C GLN A 54 13.89 -11.12 -23.67
N ASN A 55 14.20 -9.84 -23.76
CA ASN A 55 13.39 -8.84 -24.47
C ASN A 55 13.58 -8.91 -26.00
N THR A 56 14.66 -9.51 -26.43
CA THR A 56 14.94 -9.72 -27.85
C THR A 56 14.30 -11.02 -28.32
N VAL A 57 13.46 -10.94 -29.36
CA VAL A 57 12.98 -12.02 -30.24
C VAL A 57 12.44 -13.32 -29.60
N GLN A 58 11.17 -13.64 -29.89
CA GLN A 58 10.52 -14.98 -29.77
C GLN A 58 10.65 -15.77 -28.46
N ASN A 59 11.13 -15.17 -27.36
CA ASN A 59 11.21 -15.86 -26.07
C ASN A 59 9.78 -16.23 -25.58
N PRO A 60 9.50 -17.51 -25.27
CA PRO A 60 8.20 -17.95 -24.78
C PRO A 60 7.71 -17.16 -23.54
N ARG A 61 8.63 -16.78 -22.64
CA ARG A 61 8.28 -15.98 -21.45
C ARG A 61 7.75 -14.61 -21.79
N ILE A 62 8.31 -13.94 -22.82
CA ILE A 62 7.83 -12.64 -23.28
C ILE A 62 6.46 -12.77 -23.95
N ARG A 63 6.23 -13.84 -24.72
CA ARG A 63 4.93 -14.08 -25.37
C ARG A 63 3.78 -14.13 -24.37
N VAL A 64 4.01 -14.63 -23.16
CA VAL A 64 2.99 -14.64 -22.12
C VAL A 64 2.55 -13.23 -21.76
N TYR A 65 3.50 -12.28 -21.65
CA TYR A 65 3.16 -10.88 -21.39
C TYR A 65 2.53 -10.18 -22.61
N ASP A 66 3.01 -10.46 -23.81
CA ASP A 66 2.46 -9.86 -25.03
C ASP A 66 1.00 -10.32 -25.28
N ASN A 67 0.67 -11.57 -24.92
CA ASN A 67 -0.63 -12.19 -25.17
C ASN A 67 -1.55 -12.22 -23.95
N ALA A 68 -1.17 -11.61 -22.83
CA ALA A 68 -2.01 -11.57 -21.64
C ALA A 68 -3.31 -10.80 -21.92
N ASP A 69 -4.45 -11.36 -21.48
CA ASP A 69 -5.77 -10.76 -21.66
C ASP A 69 -5.95 -9.50 -20.82
N LEU A 70 -5.31 -9.46 -19.64
CA LEU A 70 -5.35 -8.33 -18.73
C LEU A 70 -3.99 -8.13 -18.05
N LYS A 71 -3.54 -6.88 -17.99
CA LYS A 71 -2.31 -6.47 -17.30
C LYS A 71 -2.60 -5.30 -16.38
N LEU A 72 -2.39 -5.50 -15.08
CA LEU A 72 -2.62 -4.50 -14.05
C LEU A 72 -1.31 -4.18 -13.31
N ILE A 73 -1.00 -2.90 -13.19
CA ILE A 73 0.05 -2.41 -12.31
C ILE A 73 -0.63 -2.01 -11.00
N CYS A 74 -0.31 -2.72 -9.90
CA CYS A 74 -1.07 -2.64 -8.67
C CYS A 74 -0.35 -1.79 -7.61
N GLY A 75 -1.05 -0.75 -7.12
CA GLY A 75 -0.71 0.01 -5.92
C GLY A 75 0.67 0.66 -5.87
N SER A 76 1.09 1.04 -4.66
CA SER A 76 2.34 1.71 -4.31
C SER A 76 2.59 3.07 -5.01
N ASN A 77 3.72 3.72 -4.71
CA ASN A 77 4.14 5.00 -5.31
C ASN A 77 4.97 4.78 -6.59
N LEU A 78 4.39 4.12 -7.60
CA LEU A 78 5.12 3.73 -8.80
C LEU A 78 5.22 4.82 -9.87
N LEU A 79 4.29 5.79 -9.88
CA LEU A 79 4.35 6.90 -10.82
C LEU A 79 5.39 7.93 -10.41
N TRP A 80 6.29 8.25 -11.32
CA TRP A 80 7.32 9.26 -11.15
C TRP A 80 7.29 10.26 -12.30
N LYS A 81 7.33 11.56 -11.99
CA LYS A 81 7.37 12.62 -13.00
C LYS A 81 8.71 12.67 -13.74
N ASN A 82 9.77 12.16 -13.12
CA ASN A 82 11.11 12.08 -13.71
C ASN A 82 11.79 10.73 -13.44
N LEU A 83 11.63 9.79 -14.36
CA LEU A 83 12.21 8.43 -14.28
C LEU A 83 13.72 8.37 -14.60
N LEU A 84 14.35 9.50 -14.96
CA LEU A 84 15.80 9.60 -15.06
C LEU A 84 16.49 9.91 -13.74
N LYS A 85 15.75 10.29 -12.70
CA LYS A 85 16.32 10.47 -11.36
C LYS A 85 16.82 9.14 -10.81
N PRO A 86 17.96 9.16 -10.07
CA PRO A 86 18.48 7.92 -9.47
C PRO A 86 17.46 7.35 -8.47
N ARG A 87 17.30 6.02 -8.50
CA ARG A 87 16.45 5.21 -7.61
C ARG A 87 14.93 5.37 -7.78
N PRO A 88 14.38 5.24 -9.00
CA PRO A 88 12.93 5.06 -9.11
C PRO A 88 12.53 3.73 -8.45
N VAL A 89 11.45 3.76 -7.69
CA VAL A 89 10.86 2.54 -7.09
C VAL A 89 10.37 1.62 -8.20
N PHE A 90 9.76 2.19 -9.24
CA PHE A 90 9.34 1.45 -10.42
C PHE A 90 10.54 1.19 -11.34
N ASN A 91 11.02 -0.04 -11.34
CA ASN A 91 12.22 -0.41 -12.08
C ASN A 91 11.93 -0.73 -13.55
N VAL A 92 11.43 0.27 -14.27
CA VAL A 92 11.09 0.19 -15.70
C VAL A 92 11.85 1.24 -16.49
N ASN A 93 12.32 0.86 -17.68
CA ASN A 93 12.98 1.74 -18.64
C ASN A 93 12.66 1.32 -20.07
N LEU A 94 13.11 2.04 -21.07
CA LEU A 94 12.81 1.75 -22.49
C LEU A 94 13.36 0.39 -22.95
N TRP A 95 14.33 -0.19 -22.25
CA TRP A 95 14.95 -1.48 -22.60
C TRP A 95 14.20 -2.69 -22.02
N ASN A 96 13.48 -2.51 -20.90
CA ASN A 96 12.76 -3.59 -20.21
C ASN A 96 11.25 -3.38 -20.16
N CYS A 97 10.69 -2.36 -20.82
CA CYS A 97 9.28 -1.99 -20.71
C CYS A 97 8.30 -2.91 -21.45
N ARG A 98 8.78 -3.83 -22.31
CA ARG A 98 7.91 -4.66 -23.16
C ARG A 98 6.85 -5.47 -22.37
N PRO A 99 7.18 -6.12 -21.24
CA PRO A 99 6.19 -6.84 -20.44
C PRO A 99 5.02 -5.96 -19.96
N TYR A 100 5.29 -4.68 -19.71
CA TYR A 100 4.31 -3.72 -19.17
C TYR A 100 3.39 -3.09 -20.23
N ARG A 101 3.60 -3.34 -21.53
CA ARG A 101 2.78 -2.73 -22.60
C ARG A 101 1.30 -3.00 -22.38
N ASP A 102 0.48 -1.98 -22.66
CA ASP A 102 -0.98 -2.03 -22.52
C ASP A 102 -1.47 -2.36 -21.11
N SER A 103 -0.72 -1.96 -20.08
CA SER A 103 -1.13 -2.12 -18.68
C SER A 103 -2.09 -1.02 -18.25
N THR A 104 -3.04 -1.39 -17.39
CA THR A 104 -3.92 -0.47 -16.68
C THR A 104 -3.45 -0.34 -15.22
N LEU A 105 -3.60 0.82 -14.62
CA LEU A 105 -3.22 1.06 -13.23
C LEU A 105 -4.39 0.74 -12.28
N MET A 106 -4.05 0.23 -11.09
CA MET A 106 -4.98 -0.02 -9.99
C MET A 106 -4.45 0.61 -8.69
N GLY A 107 -4.99 1.74 -8.29
CA GLY A 107 -4.65 2.43 -7.04
C GLY A 107 -3.20 2.89 -6.93
N VAL A 108 -2.59 3.31 -8.03
CA VAL A 108 -1.17 3.70 -8.07
C VAL A 108 -0.99 5.17 -7.72
N GLY A 109 -0.06 5.47 -6.82
CA GLY A 109 0.27 6.84 -6.40
C GLY A 109 1.48 7.42 -7.13
N VAL A 110 1.64 8.76 -7.04
CA VAL A 110 2.79 9.49 -7.58
C VAL A 110 3.83 9.79 -6.49
N GLY A 111 5.09 9.37 -6.74
CA GLY A 111 6.17 9.49 -5.75
C GLY A 111 6.90 10.84 -5.72
N GLN A 112 6.84 11.64 -6.78
CA GLN A 112 7.55 12.92 -6.93
C GLN A 112 6.61 14.01 -7.42
N ALA A 113 5.79 14.57 -6.53
CA ALA A 113 4.81 15.60 -6.88
C ALA A 113 5.44 16.87 -7.48
N ASP A 114 6.61 17.28 -7.00
CA ASP A 114 7.23 18.57 -7.32
C ASP A 114 8.18 18.59 -8.54
N SER A 115 8.34 17.45 -9.23
CA SER A 115 9.24 17.34 -10.38
C SER A 115 8.54 17.69 -11.69
N ARG A 116 9.27 18.30 -12.63
CA ARG A 116 8.80 18.46 -14.02
C ARG A 116 8.95 17.14 -14.78
N THR A 117 7.94 16.79 -15.58
CA THR A 117 7.96 15.58 -16.40
C THR A 117 8.83 15.80 -17.64
N ASN A 118 9.87 14.97 -17.81
CA ASN A 118 10.73 15.02 -18.99
C ASN A 118 10.18 14.17 -20.15
N LEU A 119 10.74 14.39 -21.36
CA LEU A 119 10.33 13.69 -22.57
C LEU A 119 10.56 12.17 -22.51
N TYR A 120 11.64 11.73 -21.85
CA TYR A 120 11.91 10.31 -21.64
C TYR A 120 10.78 9.64 -20.85
N THR A 121 10.38 10.24 -19.75
CA THR A 121 9.29 9.73 -18.89
C THR A 121 7.97 9.67 -19.65
N LYS A 122 7.63 10.73 -20.42
CA LYS A 122 6.44 10.73 -21.29
C LYS A 122 6.47 9.59 -22.30
N LYS A 123 7.62 9.39 -22.96
CA LYS A 123 7.80 8.32 -23.93
C LYS A 123 7.70 6.93 -23.29
N LEU A 124 8.24 6.77 -22.07
CA LEU A 124 8.17 5.49 -21.38
C LEU A 124 6.72 5.16 -21.00
N TYR A 125 5.97 6.08 -20.39
CA TYR A 125 4.56 5.85 -20.09
C TYR A 125 3.73 5.57 -21.34
N SER A 126 4.00 6.23 -22.47
CA SER A 126 3.32 5.93 -23.74
C SER A 126 3.61 4.54 -24.30
N LYS A 127 4.60 3.82 -23.77
CA LYS A 127 4.93 2.45 -24.13
C LYS A 127 4.32 1.41 -23.22
N ILE A 128 4.01 1.78 -21.97
CA ILE A 128 3.58 0.82 -20.95
C ILE A 128 2.10 0.95 -20.60
N LEU A 129 1.51 2.15 -20.67
CA LEU A 129 0.12 2.36 -20.28
C LEU A 129 -0.84 2.22 -21.47
N LYS A 130 -1.96 1.54 -21.23
CA LYS A 130 -3.03 1.38 -22.20
C LYS A 130 -3.75 2.71 -22.42
N LYS A 131 -3.70 3.24 -23.65
CA LYS A 131 -4.11 4.62 -23.97
C LYS A 131 -5.59 4.91 -23.68
N ASP A 132 -6.46 3.97 -24.02
CA ASP A 132 -7.91 4.17 -23.95
C ASP A 132 -8.54 3.64 -22.64
N ALA A 133 -7.74 3.03 -21.75
CA ALA A 133 -8.23 2.55 -20.47
C ALA A 133 -8.44 3.72 -19.48
N LEU A 134 -9.37 3.52 -18.55
CA LEU A 134 -9.49 4.34 -17.35
C LEU A 134 -8.49 3.81 -16.31
N HIS A 135 -7.52 4.63 -15.92
CA HIS A 135 -6.52 4.28 -14.91
C HIS A 135 -7.01 4.65 -13.52
N SER A 136 -6.90 3.71 -12.57
CA SER A 136 -7.18 3.96 -11.17
C SER A 136 -5.94 4.47 -10.47
N THR A 137 -6.07 5.57 -9.75
CA THR A 137 -5.02 6.18 -8.93
C THR A 137 -5.39 6.14 -7.46
N ARG A 138 -4.38 6.30 -6.61
CA ARG A 138 -4.55 6.31 -5.16
C ARG A 138 -4.96 7.67 -4.60
N ASP A 139 -4.68 8.72 -5.35
CA ASP A 139 -4.89 10.12 -4.96
C ASP A 139 -5.09 11.01 -6.18
N ASP A 140 -5.67 12.18 -5.97
CA ASP A 140 -5.95 13.16 -7.03
C ASP A 140 -4.65 13.66 -7.72
N ALA A 141 -3.53 13.78 -6.99
CA ALA A 141 -2.26 14.21 -7.56
C ALA A 141 -1.73 13.23 -8.63
N ALA A 142 -1.97 11.95 -8.43
CA ALA A 142 -1.63 10.91 -9.41
C ALA A 142 -2.60 10.94 -10.61
N ALA A 143 -3.91 11.19 -10.37
CA ALA A 143 -4.89 11.34 -11.44
C ALA A 143 -4.57 12.56 -12.33
N ASP A 144 -4.29 13.70 -11.72
CA ASP A 144 -3.89 14.94 -12.43
C ASP A 144 -2.61 14.72 -13.24
N PHE A 145 -1.64 14.00 -12.66
CA PHE A 145 -0.41 13.69 -13.39
C PHE A 145 -0.69 12.88 -14.66
N LEU A 146 -1.49 11.81 -14.58
CA LEU A 146 -1.84 10.99 -15.74
C LEU A 146 -2.66 11.78 -16.77
N THR A 147 -3.60 12.59 -16.32
CA THR A 147 -4.41 13.48 -17.17
C THR A 147 -3.52 14.48 -17.92
N SER A 148 -2.49 15.02 -17.27
CA SER A 148 -1.49 15.90 -17.91
C SER A 148 -0.68 15.20 -19.00
N LEU A 149 -0.62 13.86 -18.98
CA LEU A 149 0.00 13.03 -20.01
C LEU A 149 -0.99 12.59 -21.10
N GLY A 150 -2.28 12.95 -20.96
CA GLY A 150 -3.35 12.64 -21.88
C GLY A 150 -3.95 11.25 -21.69
N TYR A 151 -3.93 10.70 -20.49
CA TYR A 151 -4.64 9.48 -20.10
C TYR A 151 -5.95 9.81 -19.37
N LYS A 152 -6.91 8.90 -19.44
CA LYS A 152 -8.08 8.93 -18.57
C LYS A 152 -7.68 8.35 -17.22
N ALA A 153 -7.90 9.08 -16.14
CA ALA A 153 -7.56 8.64 -14.80
C ALA A 153 -8.59 9.11 -13.80
N ILE A 154 -8.79 8.30 -12.75
CA ILE A 154 -9.74 8.57 -11.68
C ILE A 154 -9.16 8.13 -10.34
N ASP A 155 -9.35 8.94 -9.30
CA ASP A 155 -8.94 8.58 -7.96
C ASP A 155 -9.97 7.61 -7.33
N THR A 156 -9.54 6.37 -7.15
CA THR A 156 -10.31 5.30 -6.48
C THR A 156 -9.83 5.04 -5.05
N GLY A 157 -8.79 5.73 -4.62
CA GLY A 157 -8.07 5.40 -3.40
C GLY A 157 -7.14 4.19 -3.53
N CYS A 158 -6.46 3.87 -2.43
CA CYS A 158 -5.64 2.66 -2.34
C CYS A 158 -6.53 1.41 -2.29
N PRO A 159 -6.21 0.31 -2.99
CA PRO A 159 -6.98 -0.94 -2.89
C PRO A 159 -7.11 -1.49 -1.47
N THR A 160 -6.20 -1.12 -0.56
CA THR A 160 -6.30 -1.47 0.86
C THR A 160 -7.51 -0.88 1.56
N MET A 161 -8.12 0.16 0.95
CA MET A 161 -9.30 0.86 1.50
C MET A 161 -10.64 0.33 0.97
N TRP A 162 -10.67 -0.30 -0.21
CA TRP A 162 -11.91 -0.55 -0.97
C TRP A 162 -12.95 -1.40 -0.23
N ARG A 163 -12.53 -2.21 0.75
CA ARG A 163 -13.46 -3.02 1.56
C ARG A 163 -14.11 -2.29 2.73
N PHE A 164 -13.70 -1.05 3.06
CA PHE A 164 -14.21 -0.32 4.22
C PHE A 164 -15.56 0.34 3.95
N THR A 165 -16.53 -0.47 3.54
CA THR A 165 -17.93 -0.04 3.46
C THR A 165 -18.47 0.29 4.86
N PRO A 166 -19.55 1.07 4.99
CA PRO A 166 -20.17 1.35 6.30
C PRO A 166 -20.50 0.09 7.09
N ASP A 167 -21.02 -0.94 6.43
CA ASP A 167 -21.30 -2.25 7.04
C ASP A 167 -20.04 -2.94 7.55
N PHE A 168 -18.96 -2.92 6.77
CA PHE A 168 -17.67 -3.47 7.21
C PHE A 168 -17.12 -2.71 8.42
N CYS A 169 -17.15 -1.37 8.38
CA CYS A 169 -16.63 -0.50 9.43
C CYS A 169 -17.39 -0.64 10.75
N SER A 170 -18.71 -0.87 10.70
CA SER A 170 -19.54 -1.11 11.90
C SER A 170 -19.08 -2.33 12.72
N GLY A 171 -18.38 -3.28 12.09
CA GLY A 171 -17.80 -4.43 12.75
C GLY A 171 -16.41 -4.19 13.36
N ILE A 172 -15.84 -2.99 13.27
CA ILE A 172 -14.57 -2.64 13.90
C ILE A 172 -14.87 -2.12 15.31
N PRO A 173 -14.28 -2.71 16.37
CA PRO A 173 -14.48 -2.24 17.74
C PRO A 173 -14.06 -0.77 17.90
N ALA A 174 -14.88 0.02 18.60
CA ALA A 174 -14.54 1.41 18.91
C ALA A 174 -13.86 1.57 20.28
N GLY A 175 -14.04 0.59 21.18
CA GLY A 175 -13.41 0.56 22.50
C GLY A 175 -11.98 0.05 22.43
N LYS A 176 -11.17 0.45 23.40
CA LYS A 176 -9.79 0.02 23.57
C LYS A 176 -9.69 -1.49 23.82
N ALA A 177 -8.70 -2.15 23.23
CA ALA A 177 -8.33 -3.52 23.52
C ALA A 177 -7.36 -3.66 24.71
N GLU A 178 -7.21 -4.86 25.26
CA GLU A 178 -6.22 -5.13 26.32
C GLU A 178 -4.79 -5.25 25.80
N ASN A 179 -4.64 -5.65 24.53
CA ASN A 179 -3.35 -5.93 23.89
C ASN A 179 -3.17 -5.04 22.67
N VAL A 180 -1.90 -4.83 22.29
CA VAL A 180 -1.59 -3.99 21.13
C VAL A 180 -0.52 -4.61 20.26
N VAL A 181 -0.66 -4.47 18.94
CA VAL A 181 0.44 -4.61 18.01
C VAL A 181 0.84 -3.24 17.47
N PHE A 182 2.13 -2.98 17.41
CA PHE A 182 2.63 -1.71 16.91
C PHE A 182 3.77 -1.87 15.91
N THR A 183 4.05 -0.79 15.20
CA THR A 183 5.15 -0.69 14.24
C THR A 183 5.89 0.62 14.39
N LEU A 184 7.18 0.61 14.06
CA LEU A 184 8.01 1.80 13.87
C LEU A 184 8.41 1.93 12.41
N THR A 185 9.02 3.07 12.04
CA THR A 185 9.41 3.34 10.66
C THR A 185 10.85 3.79 10.59
N ASP A 186 11.72 2.94 10.06
CA ASP A 186 13.18 3.15 9.96
C ASP A 186 13.57 4.37 9.11
N TYR A 187 12.87 4.65 8.03
CA TYR A 187 13.15 5.81 7.14
C TYR A 187 12.59 7.14 7.66
N GLY A 188 11.77 7.11 8.70
CA GLY A 188 11.20 8.28 9.37
C GLY A 188 11.57 8.34 10.86
N LYS A 189 12.82 8.00 11.20
CA LYS A 189 13.28 7.92 12.59
C LYS A 189 13.09 9.22 13.36
N ASP A 190 12.54 9.11 14.56
CA ASP A 190 12.54 10.16 15.58
C ASP A 190 12.59 9.51 16.96
N ARG A 191 13.80 9.39 17.50
CA ARG A 191 14.01 8.63 18.75
C ARG A 191 13.22 9.16 19.92
N GLN A 192 13.02 10.46 20.01
CA GLN A 192 12.29 11.06 21.13
C GLN A 192 10.83 10.64 21.11
N TYR A 193 10.14 10.90 20.01
CA TYR A 193 8.70 10.59 19.90
C TYR A 193 8.42 9.09 19.82
N ASP A 194 9.29 8.31 19.20
CA ASP A 194 9.10 6.86 19.12
C ASP A 194 9.37 6.17 20.47
N GLN A 195 10.28 6.70 21.30
CA GLN A 195 10.43 6.26 22.70
C GLN A 195 9.18 6.61 23.53
N MET A 196 8.60 7.81 23.31
CA MET A 196 7.35 8.20 23.98
C MET A 196 6.20 7.26 23.57
N LEU A 197 6.13 6.84 22.30
CA LEU A 197 5.16 5.84 21.86
C LEU A 197 5.33 4.53 22.63
N ILE A 198 6.53 3.96 22.68
CA ILE A 198 6.81 2.71 23.41
C ILE A 198 6.38 2.84 24.88
N ASN A 199 6.74 3.96 25.52
CA ASN A 199 6.39 4.21 26.91
C ASN A 199 4.87 4.35 27.13
N ALA A 200 4.14 4.95 26.20
CA ALA A 200 2.68 5.02 26.24
C ALA A 200 2.07 3.62 26.14
N LEU A 201 2.52 2.81 25.16
CA LEU A 201 2.02 1.45 25.02
C LEU A 201 2.25 0.59 26.26
N LYS A 202 3.41 0.73 26.91
CA LYS A 202 3.74 0.03 28.17
C LYS A 202 2.83 0.43 29.35
N ARG A 203 2.26 1.65 29.34
CA ARG A 203 1.31 2.08 30.38
C ARG A 203 -0.09 1.53 30.16
N HIS A 204 -0.49 1.35 28.90
CA HIS A 204 -1.89 1.12 28.55
C HIS A 204 -2.25 -0.33 28.23
N TYR A 205 -1.26 -1.19 27.89
CA TYR A 205 -1.55 -2.53 27.38
C TYR A 205 -0.88 -3.63 28.21
N LYS A 206 -1.57 -4.78 28.30
CA LYS A 206 -1.07 -5.96 29.03
C LYS A 206 0.01 -6.69 28.25
N LYS A 207 -0.23 -6.91 26.94
CA LYS A 207 0.72 -7.52 26.00
C LYS A 207 0.97 -6.59 24.84
N ILE A 208 2.20 -6.51 24.44
CA ILE A 208 2.65 -5.61 23.38
C ILE A 208 3.44 -6.44 22.37
N TYR A 209 3.05 -6.34 21.11
CA TYR A 209 3.69 -7.01 19.99
C TYR A 209 4.30 -5.97 19.06
N PHE A 210 5.53 -6.18 18.63
CA PHE A 210 6.19 -5.35 17.64
C PHE A 210 6.30 -6.10 16.32
N TRP A 211 5.64 -5.61 15.26
CA TRP A 211 5.76 -6.20 13.93
C TRP A 211 6.87 -5.53 13.13
N ILE A 212 7.83 -6.37 12.69
CA ILE A 212 8.95 -5.97 11.83
C ILE A 212 8.42 -5.87 10.40
N GLN A 213 8.03 -4.68 9.94
CA GLN A 213 7.48 -4.48 8.61
C GLN A 213 8.54 -4.16 7.56
N GLY A 214 9.51 -3.33 7.89
CA GLY A 214 10.64 -2.95 7.03
C GLY A 214 11.91 -3.65 7.44
N VAL A 215 12.84 -3.82 6.49
CA VAL A 215 14.11 -4.54 6.69
C VAL A 215 14.94 -3.97 7.86
N PHE A 216 14.89 -2.65 8.09
CA PHE A 216 15.67 -2.00 9.13
C PHE A 216 14.85 -1.62 10.38
N ASP A 217 13.58 -2.05 10.47
CA ASP A 217 12.72 -1.72 11.61
C ASP A 217 13.20 -2.41 12.89
N LEU A 218 13.76 -3.64 12.79
CA LEU A 218 14.30 -4.35 13.96
C LEU A 218 15.50 -3.63 14.56
N GLU A 219 16.50 -3.29 13.75
CA GLU A 219 17.67 -2.53 14.19
C GLU A 219 17.27 -1.21 14.85
N TYR A 220 16.25 -0.55 14.30
CA TYR A 220 15.72 0.68 14.88
C TYR A 220 15.02 0.41 16.21
N PHE A 221 14.21 -0.62 16.32
CA PHE A 221 13.53 -1.01 17.57
C PHE A 221 14.53 -1.37 18.68
N GLU A 222 15.57 -2.13 18.37
CA GLU A 222 16.62 -2.52 19.34
C GLU A 222 17.41 -1.32 19.90
N SER A 223 17.30 -0.15 19.30
CA SER A 223 17.94 1.08 19.77
C SER A 223 17.19 1.79 20.90
N PHE A 224 15.99 1.31 21.27
CA PHE A 224 15.15 1.93 22.30
C PHE A 224 15.31 1.27 23.67
N GLU A 225 14.95 2.03 24.68
CA GLU A 225 14.87 1.58 26.08
C GLU A 225 13.47 1.05 26.40
N ASN A 226 13.32 0.36 27.54
CA ASN A 226 12.04 -0.13 28.05
C ASN A 226 11.29 -1.07 27.06
N THR A 227 12.04 -1.90 26.33
CA THR A 227 11.50 -2.86 25.35
C THR A 227 11.30 -4.26 25.93
N ASP A 228 11.68 -4.51 27.19
CA ASP A 228 11.52 -5.80 27.85
C ASP A 228 10.05 -6.25 27.86
N GLY A 229 9.82 -7.53 27.54
CA GLY A 229 8.46 -8.12 27.46
C GLY A 229 7.64 -7.72 26.24
N ILE A 230 8.22 -7.01 25.26
CA ILE A 230 7.62 -6.80 23.95
C ILE A 230 7.92 -8.02 23.07
N GLU A 231 6.90 -8.66 22.56
CA GLU A 231 7.02 -9.84 21.70
C GLU A 231 7.25 -9.42 20.24
N LEU A 232 8.28 -10.00 19.58
CA LEU A 232 8.58 -9.71 18.18
C LEU A 232 7.74 -10.59 17.26
N ILE A 233 7.09 -9.96 16.26
CA ILE A 233 6.41 -10.66 15.18
C ILE A 233 7.35 -10.74 13.98
N PRO A 234 7.57 -11.96 13.41
CA PRO A 234 8.41 -12.13 12.24
C PRO A 234 8.04 -11.23 11.05
N PRO A 235 9.00 -10.86 10.18
CA PRO A 235 8.80 -9.91 9.08
C PRO A 235 8.06 -10.55 7.89
N ASN A 236 6.88 -11.10 8.12
CA ASN A 236 5.99 -11.60 7.08
C ASN A 236 4.53 -11.25 7.42
N VAL A 237 3.70 -11.16 6.39
CA VAL A 237 2.30 -10.73 6.53
C VAL A 237 1.43 -11.81 7.17
N ASP A 238 1.79 -13.09 7.02
CA ASP A 238 1.02 -14.19 7.60
C ASP A 238 1.15 -14.21 9.13
N ALA A 239 2.38 -14.08 9.66
CA ALA A 239 2.60 -13.95 11.12
C ALA A 239 1.88 -12.72 11.70
N TYR A 240 1.86 -11.61 10.96
CA TYR A 240 1.11 -10.42 11.37
C TYR A 240 -0.40 -10.70 11.36
N SER A 241 -0.92 -11.40 10.35
CA SER A 241 -2.32 -11.81 10.28
C SER A 241 -2.73 -12.75 11.43
N GLU A 242 -1.84 -13.67 11.83
CA GLU A 242 -2.05 -14.55 12.98
C GLU A 242 -2.24 -13.76 14.27
N VAL A 243 -1.36 -12.79 14.53
CA VAL A 243 -1.48 -11.91 15.71
C VAL A 243 -2.75 -11.07 15.64
N LEU A 244 -3.09 -10.52 14.47
CA LEU A 244 -4.34 -9.77 14.28
C LEU A 244 -5.60 -10.65 14.40
N SER A 245 -5.48 -11.96 14.30
CA SER A 245 -6.59 -12.88 14.51
C SER A 245 -6.89 -13.15 15.99
N MET A 246 -5.97 -12.77 16.88
CA MET A 246 -6.19 -12.91 18.33
C MET A 246 -7.37 -12.04 18.78
N PRO A 247 -8.16 -12.49 19.77
CA PRO A 247 -9.15 -11.62 20.41
C PRO A 247 -8.44 -10.47 21.14
N ASP A 248 -9.18 -9.37 21.31
CA ASP A 248 -8.79 -8.28 22.20
C ASP A 248 -7.40 -7.70 21.92
N ILE A 249 -7.13 -7.42 20.65
CA ILE A 249 -5.93 -6.76 20.18
C ILE A 249 -6.28 -5.60 19.25
N GLU A 250 -5.53 -4.50 19.34
CA GLU A 250 -5.65 -3.36 18.46
C GLU A 250 -4.30 -2.94 17.86
N TYR A 251 -4.30 -1.97 16.98
CA TYR A 251 -3.10 -1.44 16.35
C TYR A 251 -2.84 0.00 16.73
N VAL A 252 -1.60 0.31 17.11
CA VAL A 252 -1.11 1.68 17.30
C VAL A 252 0.29 1.78 16.68
N GLY A 253 0.53 2.62 15.66
CA GLY A 253 1.88 2.65 15.09
C GLY A 253 2.07 3.62 13.93
N THR A 254 3.28 3.67 13.41
CA THR A 254 3.71 4.64 12.39
C THR A 254 3.58 4.16 10.95
N ARG A 255 3.28 2.87 10.73
CA ARG A 255 3.17 2.27 9.39
C ARG A 255 1.73 2.25 8.91
N LEU A 256 1.40 3.09 7.92
CA LEU A 256 0.05 3.23 7.36
C LEU A 256 -0.57 1.89 6.94
N HIS A 257 0.13 1.10 6.10
CA HIS A 257 -0.45 -0.14 5.57
C HIS A 257 -0.57 -1.25 6.63
N ALA A 258 0.25 -1.23 7.69
CA ALA A 258 0.01 -2.09 8.85
C ALA A 258 -1.32 -1.76 9.52
N GLY A 259 -1.60 -0.46 9.73
CA GLY A 259 -2.87 -0.01 10.28
C GLY A 259 -4.06 -0.37 9.38
N MET A 260 -3.93 -0.17 8.05
CA MET A 260 -4.99 -0.58 7.11
C MET A 260 -5.25 -2.08 7.18
N PHE A 261 -4.21 -2.90 7.27
CA PHE A 261 -4.35 -4.34 7.38
C PHE A 261 -4.98 -4.77 8.72
N ALA A 262 -4.64 -4.09 9.81
CA ALA A 262 -5.29 -4.29 11.10
C ALA A 262 -6.80 -3.97 11.02
N MET A 263 -7.19 -2.86 10.39
CA MET A 263 -8.59 -2.52 10.14
C MET A 263 -9.29 -3.57 9.26
N GLN A 264 -8.59 -4.14 8.25
CA GLN A 264 -9.12 -5.24 7.44
C GLN A 264 -9.40 -6.51 8.26
N HIS A 265 -8.71 -6.69 9.40
CA HIS A 265 -8.95 -7.73 10.41
C HIS A 265 -9.95 -7.27 11.50
N LYS A 266 -10.67 -6.18 11.24
CA LYS A 266 -11.63 -5.58 12.19
C LYS A 266 -11.00 -5.22 13.53
N LYS A 267 -9.79 -4.66 13.50
CA LYS A 267 -9.11 -4.16 14.70
C LYS A 267 -9.17 -2.65 14.76
N ARG A 268 -9.49 -2.12 15.95
CA ARG A 268 -9.36 -0.69 16.24
C ARG A 268 -7.93 -0.24 15.93
N THR A 269 -7.77 0.92 15.32
CA THR A 269 -6.48 1.33 14.76
C THR A 269 -6.22 2.81 15.00
N ILE A 270 -5.06 3.13 15.56
CA ILE A 270 -4.52 4.49 15.70
C ILE A 270 -3.22 4.58 14.92
N ILE A 271 -3.11 5.56 14.03
CA ILE A 271 -1.93 5.77 13.19
C ILE A 271 -1.21 7.04 13.59
N LEU A 272 0.09 6.96 13.85
CA LEU A 272 0.94 8.13 14.04
C LEU A 272 1.44 8.64 12.68
N ALA A 273 1.10 9.88 12.36
CA ALA A 273 1.50 10.51 11.10
C ALA A 273 2.97 10.90 11.14
N ILE A 274 3.76 10.27 10.28
CA ILE A 274 5.19 10.57 10.08
C ILE A 274 5.45 11.22 8.71
N ASP A 275 4.53 11.06 7.77
CA ASP A 275 4.66 11.59 6.41
C ASP A 275 3.31 12.12 5.86
N ASN A 276 3.37 12.76 4.70
CA ASN A 276 2.20 13.39 4.09
C ASN A 276 1.16 12.37 3.61
N ARG A 277 1.54 11.12 3.31
CA ARG A 277 0.59 10.08 2.87
C ARG A 277 -0.48 9.82 3.91
N VAL A 278 -0.06 9.72 5.18
CA VAL A 278 -1.00 9.53 6.31
C VAL A 278 -1.90 10.74 6.47
N ARG A 279 -1.32 11.97 6.38
CA ARG A 279 -2.08 13.22 6.50
C ARG A 279 -3.11 13.39 5.40
N ASP A 280 -2.74 13.06 4.18
CA ASP A 280 -3.64 13.16 3.02
C ASP A 280 -4.76 12.12 3.13
N MET A 281 -4.46 10.90 3.56
CA MET A 281 -5.48 9.88 3.80
C MET A 281 -6.42 10.25 4.97
N LYS A 282 -5.90 10.84 6.06
CA LYS A 282 -6.74 11.35 7.15
C LYS A 282 -7.78 12.34 6.66
N LYS A 283 -7.38 13.28 5.78
CA LYS A 283 -8.31 14.31 5.23
C LYS A 283 -9.44 13.70 4.40
N VAL A 284 -9.15 12.60 3.70
CA VAL A 284 -10.09 11.98 2.76
C VAL A 284 -10.98 10.94 3.45
N TYR A 285 -10.43 10.16 4.41
CA TYR A 285 -11.06 8.95 4.94
C TYR A 285 -11.39 9.00 6.43
N ASP A 286 -11.19 10.12 7.09
CA ASP A 286 -11.44 10.29 8.54
C ASP A 286 -10.82 9.18 9.42
N LEU A 287 -9.57 8.82 9.12
CA LEU A 287 -8.83 7.85 9.89
C LEU A 287 -8.44 8.39 11.27
N HIS A 288 -8.37 7.53 12.27
CA HIS A 288 -7.86 7.87 13.60
C HIS A 288 -6.34 8.08 13.55
N VAL A 289 -5.95 9.30 13.24
CA VAL A 289 -4.56 9.70 13.06
C VAL A 289 -4.18 10.80 14.03
N ILE A 290 -3.06 10.60 14.72
CA ILE A 290 -2.40 11.61 15.55
C ILE A 290 -1.08 12.04 14.88
N GLU A 291 -0.77 13.34 14.91
CA GLU A 291 0.55 13.81 14.50
C GLU A 291 1.60 13.33 15.48
N ARG A 292 2.73 12.83 14.97
CA ARG A 292 3.82 12.34 15.85
C ARG A 292 4.25 13.39 16.90
N LYS A 293 4.24 14.69 16.54
CA LYS A 293 4.59 15.78 17.44
C LYS A 293 3.55 16.06 18.53
N GLU A 294 2.37 15.49 18.39
CA GLU A 294 1.28 15.57 19.37
C GLU A 294 1.15 14.27 20.18
N ILE A 295 2.24 13.54 20.32
CA ILE A 295 2.29 12.24 21.03
C ILE A 295 1.81 12.32 22.49
N ASP A 296 1.87 13.49 23.10
CA ASP A 296 1.32 13.79 24.42
C ASP A 296 -0.20 13.57 24.53
N LYS A 297 -0.91 13.62 23.40
CA LYS A 297 -2.34 13.33 23.31
C LYS A 297 -2.66 11.84 23.08
N LEU A 298 -1.63 11.00 22.93
CA LEU A 298 -1.84 9.58 22.59
C LEU A 298 -2.54 8.82 23.72
N ASP A 299 -2.18 9.10 24.97
CA ASP A 299 -2.79 8.47 26.16
C ASP A 299 -4.31 8.68 26.16
N ASP A 300 -4.77 9.91 25.93
CA ASP A 300 -6.20 10.24 25.84
C ASP A 300 -6.87 9.56 24.64
N MET A 301 -6.18 9.52 23.50
CA MET A 301 -6.70 8.88 22.29
C MET A 301 -6.84 7.36 22.45
N ILE A 302 -5.90 6.71 23.13
CA ILE A 302 -5.97 5.28 23.43
C ILE A 302 -7.20 4.96 24.29
N GLU A 303 -7.52 5.77 25.29
CA GLU A 303 -8.66 5.56 26.19
C GLU A 303 -9.99 6.04 25.60
N SER A 304 -9.98 6.75 24.49
CA SER A 304 -11.18 7.28 23.85
C SER A 304 -11.98 6.19 23.12
N PHE A 305 -13.31 6.42 22.99
CA PHE A 305 -14.17 5.63 22.12
C PHE A 305 -14.04 6.14 20.68
N LEU A 306 -13.52 5.30 19.76
CA LEU A 306 -13.14 5.67 18.39
C LEU A 306 -13.94 4.85 17.35
N PRO A 307 -15.16 5.23 17.01
CA PRO A 307 -15.93 4.56 15.96
C PRO A 307 -15.28 4.81 14.60
N THR A 308 -15.20 3.78 13.77
CA THR A 308 -14.65 3.89 12.42
C THR A 308 -15.75 4.21 11.41
N ASP A 309 -15.63 5.33 10.72
CA ASP A 309 -16.53 5.75 9.63
C ASP A 309 -15.69 6.19 8.42
N ILE A 310 -15.59 5.34 7.40
CA ILE A 310 -14.78 5.60 6.21
C ILE A 310 -15.67 5.84 5.01
N ARG A 311 -15.50 6.98 4.37
CA ARG A 311 -16.23 7.34 3.13
C ARG A 311 -15.41 6.98 1.92
N LEU A 312 -15.75 5.87 1.29
CA LEU A 312 -15.11 5.42 0.06
C LEU A 312 -15.55 6.26 -1.14
N LYS A 313 -14.68 6.35 -2.14
CA LYS A 313 -15.00 6.83 -3.50
C LYS A 313 -15.66 5.70 -4.30
N GLN A 314 -16.78 5.14 -3.81
CA GLN A 314 -17.39 3.92 -4.34
C GLN A 314 -17.76 4.06 -5.81
N ASP A 315 -18.36 5.19 -6.22
CA ASP A 315 -18.74 5.44 -7.62
C ASP A 315 -17.52 5.38 -8.56
N ASN A 316 -16.35 5.87 -8.09
CA ASN A 316 -15.12 5.84 -8.85
C ASN A 316 -14.56 4.41 -8.96
N ILE A 317 -14.67 3.63 -7.89
CA ILE A 317 -14.27 2.22 -7.86
C ILE A 317 -15.13 1.43 -8.84
N ASP A 318 -16.44 1.59 -8.77
CA ASP A 318 -17.40 0.89 -9.64
C ASP A 318 -17.23 1.27 -11.10
N LEU A 319 -17.00 2.57 -11.38
CA LEU A 319 -16.70 3.04 -12.72
C LEU A 319 -15.41 2.43 -13.28
N TRP A 320 -14.36 2.34 -12.45
CA TRP A 320 -13.11 1.71 -12.88
C TRP A 320 -13.27 0.22 -13.14
N LEU A 321 -13.99 -0.50 -12.29
CA LEU A 321 -14.26 -1.93 -12.45
C LEU A 321 -15.12 -2.23 -13.69
N SER A 322 -16.10 -1.38 -14.00
CA SER A 322 -17.03 -1.59 -15.12
C SER A 322 -16.36 -1.69 -16.49
N GLN A 323 -15.14 -1.17 -16.67
CA GLN A 323 -14.42 -1.29 -17.94
C GLN A 323 -13.94 -2.71 -18.25
N PHE A 324 -14.00 -3.64 -17.31
CA PHE A 324 -13.54 -5.03 -17.45
C PHE A 324 -14.69 -6.04 -17.54
N ALA A 325 -15.95 -5.57 -17.41
CA ALA A 325 -17.17 -6.37 -17.48
C ALA A 325 -17.46 -6.88 -18.92
#